data_95f12d16a024d3950ae8eef438ee4fac
#
_entry.id   95f12d16a024d3950ae8eef438ee4fac
#
_cell.length_a   1.000
_cell.length_b   1.000
_cell.length_c   1.000
_cell.angle_alpha   90.00
_cell.angle_beta   90.00
_cell.angle_gamma   90.00
#
_symmetry.space_group_name_H-M   'P 1'
#
loop_
_entity.id
_entity.type
_entity.pdbx_description
1 polymer ?
#
loop_
_entity_poly.entity_id
_entity_poly.type
_entity_poly.pdbx_seq_one_letter_code
_entity_poly.pdbx_strand_id
1 'polypeptide(L)'
;MKPVFKTSDLAIDKTGSVLVTEQLQKLIDLAAQNQGIALVEKGTYLTASLFLKSHMELRLEEGAELLGTTDESCYPVIPTRAAGIEMDWYPGIVNINNQTDVTVSGKGTINGQGEYWWNKYWGTDQTGGYRKEYDAKGLRWACDYDCRRVRNLVVMESDHITLKDFTSTRSGFWNVHVCYSSHVHVDGIHITACGSNSPSPDGSDIDSCE
;
A
#
# COMPACT_ATOMS: atom_id res chain seq x y z
N MET A 1 20.74 3.98 -19.67
CA MET A 1 19.40 3.38 -19.55
C MET A 1 19.42 2.55 -18.29
N LYS A 2 18.44 2.71 -17.39
CA LYS A 2 18.37 1.89 -16.15
C LYS A 2 18.11 0.41 -16.51
N PRO A 3 18.77 -0.57 -15.87
CA PRO A 3 18.46 -1.98 -16.07
C PRO A 3 17.02 -2.29 -15.62
N VAL A 4 16.37 -3.23 -16.34
CA VAL A 4 14.99 -3.63 -16.05
C VAL A 4 14.97 -5.11 -15.67
N PHE A 5 14.38 -5.40 -14.53
CA PHE A 5 14.17 -6.75 -14.01
C PHE A 5 12.67 -7.00 -13.98
N LYS A 6 12.22 -8.14 -14.50
CA LYS A 6 10.80 -8.43 -14.75
C LYS A 6 10.30 -9.56 -13.86
N THR A 7 9.01 -9.55 -13.58
CA THR A 7 8.36 -10.67 -12.88
C THR A 7 8.55 -12.00 -13.60
N SER A 8 8.59 -12.00 -14.94
CA SER A 8 8.88 -13.19 -15.76
C SER A 8 10.30 -13.72 -15.58
N ASP A 9 11.29 -12.88 -15.27
CA ASP A 9 12.69 -13.32 -15.05
C ASP A 9 12.82 -14.22 -13.81
N LEU A 10 11.92 -14.07 -12.82
CA LEU A 10 11.86 -14.86 -11.59
C LEU A 10 10.72 -15.88 -11.58
N ALA A 11 10.02 -16.07 -12.70
CA ALA A 11 8.86 -16.94 -12.85
C ALA A 11 7.81 -16.74 -11.73
N ILE A 12 7.53 -15.48 -11.36
CA ILE A 12 6.57 -15.13 -10.31
C ILE A 12 5.16 -15.48 -10.77
N ASP A 13 4.39 -16.19 -9.92
CA ASP A 13 2.99 -16.48 -10.19
C ASP A 13 2.18 -15.19 -10.36
N LYS A 14 1.36 -15.15 -11.39
CA LYS A 14 0.57 -13.97 -11.78
C LYS A 14 -0.93 -14.24 -11.85
N THR A 15 -1.37 -15.28 -11.17
CA THR A 15 -2.80 -15.68 -11.16
C THR A 15 -3.59 -15.05 -10.03
N GLY A 16 -2.89 -14.49 -9.01
CA GLY A 16 -3.51 -13.98 -7.79
C GLY A 16 -3.93 -15.07 -6.81
N SER A 17 -3.59 -16.33 -7.06
CA SER A 17 -3.99 -17.47 -6.22
C SER A 17 -2.94 -17.86 -5.19
N VAL A 18 -1.69 -17.45 -5.39
CA VAL A 18 -0.54 -17.78 -4.55
C VAL A 18 0.07 -16.50 -4.00
N LEU A 19 0.41 -16.51 -2.71
CA LEU A 19 1.11 -15.40 -2.09
C LEU A 19 2.57 -15.33 -2.61
N VAL A 20 2.91 -14.23 -3.27
CA VAL A 20 4.20 -14.04 -3.95
C VAL A 20 5.03 -12.89 -3.36
N THR A 21 4.74 -12.49 -2.13
CA THR A 21 5.42 -11.36 -1.46
C THR A 21 6.95 -11.49 -1.49
N GLU A 22 7.48 -12.65 -1.14
CA GLU A 22 8.93 -12.87 -1.10
C GLU A 22 9.58 -12.78 -2.48
N GLN A 23 8.90 -13.30 -3.52
CA GLN A 23 9.40 -13.24 -4.89
C GLN A 23 9.38 -11.80 -5.43
N LEU A 24 8.31 -11.06 -5.17
CA LEU A 24 8.24 -9.63 -5.52
C LEU A 24 9.29 -8.82 -4.76
N GLN A 25 9.49 -9.10 -3.47
CA GLN A 25 10.53 -8.42 -2.71
C GLN A 25 11.94 -8.71 -3.26
N LYS A 26 12.22 -9.95 -3.67
CA LYS A 26 13.48 -10.28 -4.35
C LYS A 26 13.67 -9.51 -5.66
N LEU A 27 12.61 -9.33 -6.44
CA LEU A 27 12.64 -8.52 -7.66
C LEU A 27 12.97 -7.06 -7.35
N ILE A 28 12.34 -6.50 -6.31
CA ILE A 28 12.58 -5.14 -5.82
C ILE A 28 14.03 -4.99 -5.36
N ASP A 29 14.50 -5.91 -4.54
CA ASP A 29 15.87 -5.88 -4.01
C ASP A 29 16.92 -5.98 -5.13
N LEU A 30 16.67 -6.80 -6.14
CA LEU A 30 17.53 -6.93 -7.32
C LEU A 30 17.58 -5.63 -8.13
N ALA A 31 16.42 -5.01 -8.36
CA ALA A 31 16.33 -3.73 -9.02
C ALA A 31 17.07 -2.63 -8.25
N ALA A 32 16.89 -2.56 -6.93
CA ALA A 32 17.53 -1.57 -6.08
C ALA A 32 19.06 -1.71 -6.08
N GLN A 33 19.59 -2.93 -5.96
CA GLN A 33 21.05 -3.20 -6.02
C GLN A 33 21.69 -2.70 -7.31
N ASN A 34 20.92 -2.59 -8.40
CA ASN A 34 21.38 -2.17 -9.70
C ASN A 34 20.88 -0.76 -10.10
N GLN A 35 20.28 -0.01 -9.17
CA GLN A 35 19.64 1.29 -9.43
C GLN A 35 18.69 1.23 -10.64
N GLY A 36 17.97 0.13 -10.74
CA GLY A 36 17.16 -0.28 -11.88
C GLY A 36 15.65 -0.14 -11.67
N ILE A 37 14.94 -0.85 -12.51
CA ILE A 37 13.48 -0.89 -12.55
C ILE A 37 13.02 -2.30 -12.22
N ALA A 38 12.19 -2.45 -11.19
CA ALA A 38 11.40 -3.65 -10.95
C ALA A 38 10.09 -3.52 -11.76
N LEU A 39 9.99 -4.24 -12.87
CA LEU A 39 8.83 -4.23 -13.74
C LEU A 39 7.87 -5.37 -13.35
N VAL A 40 6.71 -5.01 -12.86
CA VAL A 40 5.60 -5.94 -12.65
C VAL A 40 4.79 -5.99 -13.93
N GLU A 41 4.91 -7.11 -14.64
CA GLU A 41 4.24 -7.34 -15.92
C GLU A 41 2.74 -7.63 -15.70
N LYS A 42 1.96 -7.58 -16.78
CA LYS A 42 0.52 -7.85 -16.74
C LYS A 42 0.18 -9.17 -16.04
N GLY A 43 -0.72 -9.10 -15.06
CA GLY A 43 -1.19 -10.22 -14.22
C GLY A 43 -1.63 -9.75 -12.86
N THR A 44 -2.19 -10.64 -12.05
CA THR A 44 -2.57 -10.39 -10.66
C THR A 44 -1.58 -11.06 -9.72
N TYR A 45 -1.02 -10.31 -8.79
CA TYR A 45 0.02 -10.75 -7.86
C TYR A 45 -0.48 -10.59 -6.43
N LEU A 46 -0.88 -11.70 -5.80
CA LEU A 46 -1.30 -11.68 -4.40
C LEU A 46 -0.08 -11.43 -3.51
N THR A 47 -0.12 -10.34 -2.75
CA THR A 47 1.03 -9.93 -1.95
C THR A 47 0.60 -9.35 -0.60
N ALA A 48 1.49 -9.40 0.38
CA ALA A 48 1.45 -8.58 1.57
C ALA A 48 2.30 -7.31 1.35
N SER A 49 2.99 -6.84 2.40
CA SER A 49 3.77 -5.61 2.33
C SER A 49 5.08 -5.78 1.55
N LEU A 50 5.30 -4.87 0.60
CA LEU A 50 6.53 -4.72 -0.16
C LEU A 50 7.26 -3.45 0.30
N PHE A 51 8.58 -3.53 0.42
CA PHE A 51 9.42 -2.42 0.90
C PHE A 51 10.41 -2.02 -0.20
N LEU A 52 10.18 -0.84 -0.78
CA LEU A 52 11.05 -0.28 -1.79
C LEU A 52 12.35 0.23 -1.18
N LYS A 53 13.37 0.36 -2.01
CA LYS A 53 14.71 0.80 -1.62
C LYS A 53 15.10 2.03 -2.41
N SER A 54 16.11 2.76 -1.92
CA SER A 54 16.61 3.96 -2.60
C SER A 54 17.11 3.70 -4.01
N HIS A 55 17.00 4.72 -4.86
CA HIS A 55 17.53 4.78 -6.23
C HIS A 55 16.92 3.78 -7.21
N MET A 56 15.67 3.36 -7.00
CA MET A 56 14.99 2.41 -7.87
C MET A 56 13.65 2.92 -8.38
N GLU A 57 13.09 2.18 -9.32
CA GLU A 57 11.71 2.36 -9.76
C GLU A 57 10.94 1.03 -9.64
N LEU A 58 9.76 1.07 -9.00
CA LEU A 58 8.73 0.05 -9.14
C LEU A 58 7.79 0.49 -10.25
N ARG A 59 7.74 -0.28 -11.34
CA ARG A 59 6.86 0.03 -12.48
C ARG A 59 5.80 -1.04 -12.63
N LEU A 60 4.55 -0.62 -12.60
CA LEU A 60 3.39 -1.48 -12.82
C LEU A 60 2.92 -1.35 -14.26
N GLU A 61 3.06 -2.40 -15.06
CA GLU A 61 2.60 -2.42 -16.44
C GLU A 61 1.07 -2.29 -16.51
N GLU A 62 0.55 -1.84 -17.62
CA GLU A 62 -0.91 -1.81 -17.84
C GLU A 62 -1.50 -3.23 -17.73
N GLY A 63 -2.47 -3.40 -16.84
CA GLY A 63 -3.06 -4.69 -16.49
C GLY A 63 -2.26 -5.51 -15.48
N ALA A 64 -1.20 -4.94 -14.88
CA ALA A 64 -0.61 -5.49 -13.67
C ALA A 64 -1.42 -5.08 -12.45
N GLU A 65 -1.63 -5.99 -11.51
CA GLU A 65 -2.32 -5.74 -10.25
C GLU A 65 -1.53 -6.31 -9.08
N LEU A 66 -1.15 -5.44 -8.14
CA LEU A 66 -0.72 -5.85 -6.80
C LEU A 66 -1.98 -6.00 -5.95
N LEU A 67 -2.35 -7.24 -5.65
CA LEU A 67 -3.54 -7.58 -4.87
C LEU A 67 -3.13 -7.83 -3.41
N GLY A 68 -3.50 -6.94 -2.50
CA GLY A 68 -3.18 -7.09 -1.07
C GLY A 68 -3.89 -8.30 -0.47
N THR A 69 -3.16 -9.19 0.20
CA THR A 69 -3.79 -10.33 0.88
C THR A 69 -4.70 -9.86 2.01
N THR A 70 -5.77 -10.62 2.27
CA THR A 70 -6.66 -10.42 3.42
C THR A 70 -6.24 -11.23 4.64
N ASP A 71 -5.17 -12.02 4.53
CA ASP A 71 -4.59 -12.74 5.67
C ASP A 71 -3.73 -11.78 6.51
N GLU A 72 -4.28 -11.35 7.64
CA GLU A 72 -3.62 -10.42 8.56
C GLU A 72 -2.29 -10.93 9.08
N SER A 73 -2.10 -12.25 9.18
CA SER A 73 -0.85 -12.85 9.68
C SER A 73 0.35 -12.62 8.75
N CYS A 74 0.09 -12.25 7.49
CA CYS A 74 1.12 -11.95 6.51
C CYS A 74 1.69 -10.52 6.64
N TYR A 75 1.05 -9.67 7.47
CA TYR A 75 1.50 -8.30 7.67
C TYR A 75 2.26 -8.15 8.99
N PRO A 76 3.52 -7.71 8.97
CA PRO A 76 4.22 -7.39 10.21
C PRO A 76 3.55 -6.19 10.90
N VAL A 77 3.72 -6.09 12.20
CA VAL A 77 3.37 -4.90 12.95
C VAL A 77 4.65 -4.10 13.13
N ILE A 78 4.67 -2.87 12.64
CA ILE A 78 5.85 -1.99 12.67
C ILE A 78 5.52 -0.64 13.30
N PRO A 79 6.49 0.05 13.90
CA PRO A 79 6.34 1.45 14.27
C PRO A 79 6.02 2.28 13.02
N THR A 80 4.98 3.09 13.11
CA THR A 80 4.53 3.97 12.02
C THR A 80 3.71 5.12 12.61
N ARG A 81 3.16 5.95 11.76
CA ARG A 81 2.22 6.99 12.13
C ARG A 81 0.88 6.72 11.47
N ALA A 82 -0.19 6.85 12.20
CA ALA A 82 -1.54 6.73 11.69
C ALA A 82 -2.45 7.75 12.37
N ALA A 83 -3.24 8.51 11.60
CA ALA A 83 -4.16 9.52 12.09
C ALA A 83 -3.54 10.51 13.10
N GLY A 84 -2.30 10.94 12.83
CA GLY A 84 -1.58 11.91 13.66
C GLY A 84 -0.92 11.34 14.91
N ILE A 85 -0.93 10.02 15.12
CA ILE A 85 -0.38 9.36 16.32
C ILE A 85 0.70 8.36 15.92
N GLU A 86 1.86 8.43 16.61
CA GLU A 86 2.90 7.41 16.55
C GLU A 86 2.40 6.12 17.21
N MET A 87 2.41 5.02 16.49
CA MET A 87 1.90 3.76 16.98
C MET A 87 2.40 2.56 16.17
N ASP A 88 2.23 1.37 16.73
CA ASP A 88 2.46 0.13 16.03
C ASP A 88 1.25 -0.24 15.16
N TRP A 89 1.46 -0.35 13.84
CA TRP A 89 0.42 -0.59 12.85
C TRP A 89 0.88 -1.50 11.71
N TYR A 90 -0.05 -1.93 10.86
CA TYR A 90 0.31 -2.61 9.61
C TYR A 90 0.95 -1.62 8.63
N PRO A 91 2.03 -2.00 7.92
CA PRO A 91 2.54 -1.23 6.79
C PRO A 91 1.51 -1.18 5.66
N GLY A 92 1.81 -0.42 4.63
CA GLY A 92 1.07 -0.46 3.37
C GLY A 92 1.34 -1.72 2.56
N ILE A 93 0.62 -1.90 1.47
CA ILE A 93 0.98 -2.90 0.45
C ILE A 93 2.32 -2.50 -0.20
N VAL A 94 2.50 -1.22 -0.53
CA VAL A 94 3.76 -0.65 -1.00
C VAL A 94 4.28 0.35 0.03
N ASN A 95 5.53 0.22 0.43
CA ASN A 95 6.16 1.06 1.46
C ASN A 95 7.46 1.64 0.96
N ILE A 96 7.66 2.94 1.21
CA ILE A 96 8.88 3.69 0.98
C ILE A 96 9.24 4.33 2.31
N ASN A 97 10.06 3.66 3.12
CA ASN A 97 10.37 4.09 4.49
C ASN A 97 11.87 4.38 4.59
N ASN A 98 12.23 5.61 4.94
CA ASN A 98 13.61 6.08 5.07
C ASN A 98 14.43 5.83 3.79
N GLN A 99 13.89 6.24 2.63
CA GLN A 99 14.49 6.05 1.32
C GLN A 99 14.60 7.37 0.56
N THR A 100 15.45 7.38 -0.46
CA THR A 100 15.62 8.52 -1.36
C THR A 100 15.63 8.09 -2.84
N ASP A 101 15.19 8.99 -3.73
CA ASP A 101 15.17 8.77 -5.19
C ASP A 101 14.38 7.51 -5.59
N VAL A 102 13.16 7.36 -5.09
CA VAL A 102 12.30 6.22 -5.41
C VAL A 102 11.13 6.67 -6.29
N THR A 103 10.85 5.87 -7.31
CA THR A 103 9.70 6.10 -8.19
C THR A 103 8.75 4.90 -8.13
N VAL A 104 7.46 5.16 -8.00
CA VAL A 104 6.38 4.20 -8.29
C VAL A 104 5.63 4.71 -9.51
N SER A 105 5.56 3.93 -10.58
CA SER A 105 5.03 4.40 -11.85
C SER A 105 4.25 3.34 -12.63
N GLY A 106 3.68 3.75 -13.76
CA GLY A 106 3.02 2.87 -14.71
C GLY A 106 1.51 2.88 -14.59
N LYS A 107 0.82 2.09 -15.42
CA LYS A 107 -0.64 2.09 -15.53
C LYS A 107 -1.31 0.90 -14.84
N GLY A 108 -0.57 0.18 -13.99
CA GLY A 108 -1.12 -0.91 -13.21
C GLY A 108 -1.87 -0.44 -11.96
N THR A 109 -2.27 -1.39 -11.15
CA THR A 109 -3.16 -1.17 -10.01
C THR A 109 -2.57 -1.69 -8.71
N ILE A 110 -2.77 -0.95 -7.63
CA ILE A 110 -2.60 -1.41 -6.25
C ILE A 110 -4.00 -1.56 -5.67
N ASN A 111 -4.40 -2.79 -5.34
CA ASN A 111 -5.74 -3.14 -4.88
C ASN A 111 -5.68 -3.70 -3.46
N GLY A 112 -6.27 -2.99 -2.51
CA GLY A 112 -6.23 -3.33 -1.08
C GLY A 112 -7.22 -4.38 -0.64
N GLN A 113 -8.10 -4.89 -1.50
CA GLN A 113 -9.21 -5.78 -1.12
C GLN A 113 -10.02 -5.22 0.07
N GLY A 114 -10.35 -3.93 0.00
CA GLY A 114 -10.88 -3.11 1.09
C GLY A 114 -12.09 -3.68 1.81
N GLU A 115 -12.94 -4.42 1.11
CA GLU A 115 -14.17 -4.96 1.69
C GLU A 115 -13.92 -5.85 2.91
N TYR A 116 -12.83 -6.61 2.93
CA TYR A 116 -12.42 -7.38 4.11
C TYR A 116 -12.19 -6.45 5.31
N TRP A 117 -11.40 -5.41 5.11
CA TRP A 117 -11.01 -4.46 6.14
C TRP A 117 -12.19 -3.58 6.60
N TRP A 118 -13.07 -3.20 5.67
CA TRP A 118 -14.27 -2.42 5.95
C TRP A 118 -15.28 -3.22 6.77
N ASN A 119 -15.45 -4.51 6.44
CA ASN A 119 -16.28 -5.42 7.22
C ASN A 119 -15.71 -5.66 8.63
N LYS A 120 -14.39 -5.69 8.79
CA LYS A 120 -13.75 -5.74 10.10
C LYS A 120 -14.13 -4.51 10.95
N TYR A 121 -14.17 -3.34 10.32
CA TYR A 121 -14.53 -2.08 10.98
C TYR A 121 -16.03 -1.96 11.27
N TRP A 122 -16.87 -2.14 10.25
CA TRP A 122 -18.32 -1.91 10.31
C TRP A 122 -19.16 -3.16 10.65
N GLY A 123 -18.64 -4.36 10.48
CA GLY A 123 -19.42 -5.59 10.32
C GLY A 123 -20.02 -5.72 8.92
N THR A 124 -20.40 -6.94 8.56
CA THR A 124 -20.95 -7.25 7.21
C THR A 124 -22.30 -6.58 6.96
N ASP A 125 -23.03 -6.25 8.00
CA ASP A 125 -24.32 -5.56 7.98
C ASP A 125 -24.22 -4.05 8.27
N GLN A 126 -22.99 -3.52 8.38
CA GLN A 126 -22.69 -2.14 8.76
C GLN A 126 -23.19 -1.71 10.14
N THR A 127 -23.58 -2.63 10.96
CA THR A 127 -24.07 -2.40 12.33
C THR A 127 -23.27 -3.13 13.39
N GLY A 128 -22.25 -3.88 12.95
CA GLY A 128 -21.37 -4.69 13.78
C GLY A 128 -19.91 -4.20 13.79
N GLY A 129 -18.99 -5.15 13.78
CA GLY A 129 -17.55 -4.93 13.73
C GLY A 129 -17.00 -4.22 14.96
N TYR A 130 -15.76 -3.76 14.86
CA TYR A 130 -15.11 -2.97 15.90
C TYR A 130 -15.90 -1.73 16.26
N ARG A 131 -16.50 -1.06 15.29
CA ARG A 131 -17.24 0.18 15.48
C ARG A 131 -18.36 0.05 16.47
N LYS A 132 -19.14 -1.03 16.43
CA LYS A 132 -20.25 -1.26 17.35
C LYS A 132 -19.81 -1.34 18.81
N GLU A 133 -18.70 -2.04 19.05
CA GLU A 133 -18.15 -2.20 20.42
C GLU A 133 -17.67 -0.86 20.98
N TYR A 134 -17.04 -0.04 20.13
CA TYR A 134 -16.52 1.27 20.52
C TYR A 134 -17.62 2.31 20.71
N ASP A 135 -18.65 2.30 19.86
CA ASP A 135 -19.83 3.15 20.05
C ASP A 135 -20.55 2.84 21.37
N ALA A 136 -20.68 1.55 21.72
CA ALA A 136 -21.28 1.13 22.99
C ALA A 136 -20.49 1.63 24.22
N LYS A 137 -19.18 1.83 24.07
CA LYS A 137 -18.29 2.37 25.12
C LYS A 137 -18.17 3.91 25.09
N GLY A 138 -18.79 4.59 24.12
CA GLY A 138 -18.61 6.03 23.90
C GLY A 138 -17.21 6.41 23.35
N LEU A 139 -16.49 5.45 22.79
CA LEU A 139 -15.09 5.60 22.36
C LEU A 139 -14.95 5.56 20.82
N ARG A 140 -15.91 6.14 20.12
CA ARG A 140 -15.98 6.10 18.65
C ARG A 140 -14.64 6.30 17.93
N TRP A 141 -13.89 7.31 18.33
CA TRP A 141 -12.64 7.69 17.68
C TRP A 141 -11.50 6.72 17.95
N ALA A 142 -11.51 6.03 19.08
CA ALA A 142 -10.50 5.02 19.39
C ALA A 142 -10.58 3.80 18.49
N CYS A 143 -11.75 3.54 17.89
CA CYS A 143 -11.92 2.45 16.93
C CYS A 143 -10.97 2.55 15.75
N ASP A 144 -10.70 3.76 15.24
CA ASP A 144 -9.78 3.95 14.11
C ASP A 144 -8.34 3.58 14.47
N TYR A 145 -7.93 3.71 15.72
CA TYR A 145 -6.60 3.37 16.21
C TYR A 145 -6.42 1.90 16.58
N ASP A 146 -7.48 1.20 16.92
CA ASP A 146 -7.41 -0.19 17.37
C ASP A 146 -7.78 -1.19 16.26
N CYS A 147 -8.61 -0.78 15.32
CA CYS A 147 -8.96 -1.59 14.15
C CYS A 147 -7.89 -1.44 13.06
N ARG A 148 -6.80 -2.20 13.17
CA ARG A 148 -5.73 -2.17 12.17
C ARG A 148 -6.24 -2.60 10.81
N ARG A 149 -5.94 -1.78 9.81
CA ARG A 149 -6.32 -1.97 8.39
C ARG A 149 -5.13 -1.59 7.52
N VAL A 150 -4.99 -2.22 6.37
CA VAL A 150 -3.84 -1.98 5.47
C VAL A 150 -4.09 -0.76 4.59
N ARG A 151 -3.08 0.08 4.43
CA ARG A 151 -3.00 1.18 3.45
C ARG A 151 -2.46 0.66 2.12
N ASN A 152 -2.81 1.29 1.00
CA ASN A 152 -2.26 0.85 -0.27
C ASN A 152 -0.80 1.27 -0.45
N LEU A 153 -0.47 2.54 -0.18
CA LEU A 153 0.89 3.05 -0.31
C LEU A 153 1.25 3.96 0.87
N VAL A 154 2.43 3.77 1.44
CA VAL A 154 2.99 4.60 2.51
C VAL A 154 4.36 5.11 2.10
N VAL A 155 4.55 6.41 2.22
CA VAL A 155 5.85 7.10 2.12
C VAL A 155 6.13 7.71 3.48
N MET A 156 7.24 7.33 4.11
CA MET A 156 7.58 7.80 5.44
C MET A 156 9.09 8.11 5.54
N GLU A 157 9.45 9.24 6.16
CA GLU A 157 10.84 9.65 6.38
C GLU A 157 11.70 9.57 5.11
N SER A 158 11.14 9.98 3.97
CA SER A 158 11.73 9.76 2.65
C SER A 158 11.85 11.06 1.87
N ASP A 159 12.77 11.08 0.92
CA ASP A 159 13.08 12.28 0.14
C ASP A 159 13.19 11.98 -1.37
N HIS A 160 12.80 12.94 -2.23
CA HIS A 160 12.80 12.80 -3.69
C HIS A 160 11.99 11.57 -4.18
N ILE A 161 10.72 11.52 -3.84
CA ILE A 161 9.82 10.44 -4.21
C ILE A 161 8.90 10.86 -5.35
N THR A 162 8.74 9.99 -6.34
CA THR A 162 7.80 10.22 -7.45
C THR A 162 6.75 9.12 -7.50
N LEU A 163 5.48 9.51 -7.44
CA LEU A 163 4.31 8.63 -7.56
C LEU A 163 3.56 9.01 -8.84
N LYS A 164 3.50 8.09 -9.84
CA LYS A 164 3.04 8.50 -11.17
C LYS A 164 2.18 7.46 -11.90
N ASP A 165 1.06 7.90 -12.46
CA ASP A 165 0.20 7.23 -13.45
C ASP A 165 -0.53 5.95 -12.98
N PHE A 166 -0.22 5.36 -11.84
CA PHE A 166 -0.86 4.13 -11.38
C PHE A 166 -2.24 4.37 -10.75
N THR A 167 -3.01 3.29 -10.63
CA THR A 167 -4.29 3.29 -9.92
C THR A 167 -4.13 2.73 -8.51
N SER A 168 -4.67 3.42 -7.51
CA SER A 168 -4.87 2.91 -6.15
C SER A 168 -6.35 2.70 -5.91
N THR A 169 -6.75 1.49 -5.54
CA THR A 169 -8.17 1.17 -5.36
C THR A 169 -8.43 0.29 -4.15
N ARG A 170 -9.63 0.37 -3.63
CA ARG A 170 -10.14 -0.50 -2.57
C ARG A 170 -9.17 -0.64 -1.39
N SER A 171 -8.60 0.47 -0.94
CA SER A 171 -7.72 0.46 0.22
C SER A 171 -8.49 0.08 1.49
N GLY A 172 -7.86 -0.66 2.38
CA GLY A 172 -8.45 -1.00 3.67
C GLY A 172 -8.56 0.20 4.60
N PHE A 173 -7.64 1.15 4.46
CA PHE A 173 -7.57 2.43 5.16
C PHE A 173 -7.29 3.53 4.14
N TRP A 174 -6.29 4.38 4.33
CA TRP A 174 -5.91 5.42 3.36
C TRP A 174 -5.26 4.85 2.09
N ASN A 175 -5.51 5.48 0.95
CA ASN A 175 -4.93 5.04 -0.32
C ASN A 175 -3.44 5.38 -0.42
N VAL A 176 -3.09 6.65 -0.23
CA VAL A 176 -1.71 7.15 -0.23
C VAL A 176 -1.48 7.94 1.05
N HIS A 177 -0.52 7.53 1.84
CA HIS A 177 -0.11 8.23 3.05
C HIS A 177 1.33 8.68 2.92
N VAL A 178 1.55 9.99 3.01
CA VAL A 178 2.88 10.61 2.99
C VAL A 178 3.12 11.29 4.33
N CYS A 179 4.13 10.87 5.08
CA CYS A 179 4.47 11.49 6.36
C CYS A 179 5.97 11.68 6.53
N TYR A 180 6.34 12.74 7.22
CA TYR A 180 7.74 13.11 7.52
C TYR A 180 8.66 13.10 6.30
N SER A 181 8.16 13.48 5.14
CA SER A 181 8.85 13.35 3.86
C SER A 181 8.96 14.69 3.16
N SER A 182 9.96 14.80 2.28
CA SER A 182 10.22 16.00 1.49
C SER A 182 10.34 15.67 0.00
N HIS A 183 10.15 16.69 -0.87
CA HIS A 183 10.24 16.54 -2.34
C HIS A 183 9.44 15.36 -2.90
N VAL A 184 8.20 15.19 -2.42
CA VAL A 184 7.30 14.16 -2.95
C VAL A 184 6.47 14.72 -4.10
N HIS A 185 6.65 14.15 -5.28
CA HIS A 185 5.93 14.53 -6.48
C HIS A 185 4.87 13.48 -6.83
N VAL A 186 3.63 13.92 -6.95
CA VAL A 186 2.48 13.06 -7.30
C VAL A 186 1.87 13.58 -8.59
N ASP A 187 1.82 12.73 -9.63
CA ASP A 187 1.32 13.11 -10.95
C ASP A 187 0.53 11.97 -11.58
N GLY A 188 -0.67 12.28 -12.06
CA GLY A 188 -1.49 11.36 -12.85
C GLY A 188 -1.95 10.08 -12.14
N ILE A 189 -1.79 9.95 -10.81
CA ILE A 189 -2.34 8.79 -10.10
C ILE A 189 -3.87 8.84 -10.08
N HIS A 190 -4.48 7.68 -10.17
CA HIS A 190 -5.92 7.52 -10.13
C HIS A 190 -6.35 6.79 -8.87
N ILE A 191 -7.09 7.47 -7.99
CA ILE A 191 -7.56 6.90 -6.73
C ILE A 191 -9.05 6.62 -6.85
N THR A 192 -9.45 5.38 -6.64
CA THR A 192 -10.86 4.99 -6.62
C THR A 192 -11.20 4.32 -5.30
N ALA A 193 -12.08 4.96 -4.54
CA ALA A 193 -12.77 4.31 -3.43
C ALA A 193 -14.02 3.64 -3.98
N CYS A 194 -13.96 2.33 -4.21
CA CYS A 194 -15.11 1.59 -4.71
C CYS A 194 -16.05 1.26 -3.54
N GLY A 195 -17.17 1.95 -3.46
CA GLY A 195 -18.26 1.64 -2.56
C GLY A 195 -18.51 2.68 -1.46
N SER A 196 -19.78 2.81 -1.08
CA SER A 196 -20.25 3.75 -0.04
C SER A 196 -19.84 3.35 1.38
N ASN A 197 -19.16 2.23 1.57
CA ASN A 197 -18.95 1.58 2.85
C ASN A 197 -17.49 1.64 3.35
N SER A 198 -16.59 2.28 2.61
CA SER A 198 -15.21 2.44 3.05
C SER A 198 -15.14 3.37 4.26
N PRO A 199 -14.70 2.90 5.43
CA PRO A 199 -14.38 3.80 6.53
C PRO A 199 -13.03 4.46 6.25
N SER A 200 -12.94 5.76 6.33
CA SER A 200 -11.71 6.53 6.02
C SER A 200 -11.22 6.31 4.59
N PRO A 201 -12.03 6.69 3.56
CA PRO A 201 -11.69 6.47 2.14
C PRO A 201 -10.71 7.51 1.59
N ASP A 202 -9.91 8.13 2.46
CA ASP A 202 -9.06 9.27 2.09
C ASP A 202 -8.17 8.92 0.90
N GLY A 203 -8.15 9.81 -0.07
CA GLY A 203 -7.38 9.63 -1.29
C GLY A 203 -5.89 9.76 -1.00
N SER A 204 -5.51 10.88 -0.40
CA SER A 204 -4.13 11.14 0.00
C SER A 204 -4.12 11.87 1.34
N ASP A 205 -3.35 11.35 2.27
CA ASP A 205 -3.05 11.95 3.56
C ASP A 205 -1.61 12.46 3.56
N ILE A 206 -1.45 13.76 3.76
CA ILE A 206 -0.13 14.42 3.85
C ILE A 206 0.03 14.89 5.30
N ASP A 207 0.96 14.29 6.02
CA ASP A 207 1.15 14.53 7.45
C ASP A 207 2.60 14.91 7.76
N SER A 208 2.79 16.10 8.33
CA SER A 208 4.09 16.56 8.84
C SER A 208 5.22 16.53 7.80
N CYS A 209 4.93 16.95 6.57
CA CYS A 209 5.87 17.00 5.45
C CYS A 209 6.45 18.41 5.26
N GLU A 210 7.62 18.51 4.59
CA GLU A 210 8.26 19.75 4.17
C GLU A 210 8.13 19.98 2.65
#